data_667743efacc6a6671687bc7f8aa9a92c
#
_entry.id   667743efacc6a6671687bc7f8aa9a92c
#
_cell.length_a   1.000
_cell.length_b   1.000
_cell.length_c   1.000
_cell.angle_alpha   90.00
_cell.angle_beta   90.00
_cell.angle_gamma   90.00
#
_symmetry.space_group_name_H-M   'P 1'
#
loop_
_entity.id
_entity.type
_entity.pdbx_description
1 polymer ?
#
loop_
_entity_poly.entity_id
_entity_poly.type
_entity_poly.pdbx_seq_one_letter_code
_entity_poly.pdbx_strand_id
1 'polypeptide(L)'
;MINIDNKIYVFAKEDNKGILKFPKCDIVTTAYLGKNGVTTIKQEGDGKTPLGEFELGFILGMHSNILNVNGVKYQKITENMYWIDDPKSKYSNQLVDILEVQKDWESAEHLIDYPIQYEYLIEIKSNPKNIQGKGSAIFLHCTNNKPTAGCVAVNKDIMKKLIENINPNTKIEIIKK
;
A
#
# COMPACT_ATOMS: atom_id res chain seq x y z
N MET A 1 32.11 1.84 3.06
CA MET A 1 30.77 1.82 3.66
C MET A 1 29.94 0.78 2.94
N ILE A 2 29.43 -0.24 3.62
CA ILE A 2 28.51 -1.21 3.04
C ILE A 2 27.24 -0.44 2.73
N ASN A 3 26.91 -0.32 1.45
CA ASN A 3 25.67 0.32 1.00
C ASN A 3 24.52 -0.63 1.36
N ILE A 4 23.92 -0.45 2.53
CA ILE A 4 22.78 -1.26 2.97
C ILE A 4 21.62 -0.91 2.06
N ASP A 5 21.13 -1.91 1.33
CA ASP A 5 20.06 -1.76 0.35
C ASP A 5 18.76 -1.27 1.04
N ASN A 6 18.37 -0.03 0.75
CA ASN A 6 17.19 0.64 1.30
C ASN A 6 15.94 0.39 0.43
N LYS A 7 15.80 -0.84 -0.06
CA LYS A 7 14.69 -1.25 -0.92
C LYS A 7 13.97 -2.47 -0.36
N ILE A 8 12.66 -2.41 -0.38
CA ILE A 8 11.79 -3.56 -0.10
C ILE A 8 11.59 -4.33 -1.41
N TYR A 9 11.81 -5.64 -1.38
CA TYR A 9 11.57 -6.53 -2.52
C TYR A 9 10.37 -7.43 -2.23
N VAL A 10 9.51 -7.60 -3.23
CA VAL A 10 8.40 -8.56 -3.20
C VAL A 10 8.53 -9.49 -4.39
N PHE A 11 8.88 -10.72 -4.14
CA PHE A 11 9.00 -11.77 -5.14
C PHE A 11 7.68 -12.52 -5.25
N ALA A 12 6.89 -12.19 -6.27
CA ALA A 12 5.61 -12.84 -6.51
C ALA A 12 5.80 -14.32 -6.87
N LYS A 13 4.98 -15.16 -6.24
CA LYS A 13 4.87 -16.59 -6.48
C LYS A 13 3.50 -16.93 -7.04
N GLU A 14 3.26 -18.18 -7.29
CA GLU A 14 1.92 -18.71 -7.56
C GLU A 14 1.02 -18.59 -6.32
N ASP A 15 -0.28 -18.83 -6.48
CA ASP A 15 -1.28 -18.83 -5.39
C ASP A 15 -1.46 -17.48 -4.67
N ASN A 16 -1.29 -16.37 -5.39
CA ASN A 16 -1.54 -15.01 -4.85
C ASN A 16 -0.69 -14.67 -3.61
N LYS A 17 0.49 -15.26 -3.54
CA LYS A 17 1.47 -15.04 -2.47
C LYS A 17 2.80 -14.59 -3.04
N GLY A 18 3.63 -14.07 -2.17
CA GLY A 18 5.00 -13.69 -2.48
C GLY A 18 5.88 -13.79 -1.23
N ILE A 19 7.16 -13.53 -1.42
CA ILE A 19 8.12 -13.32 -0.35
C ILE A 19 8.51 -11.85 -0.35
N LEU A 20 8.23 -11.16 0.76
CA LEU A 20 8.74 -9.82 1.01
C LEU A 20 10.09 -9.92 1.73
N LYS A 21 11.06 -9.15 1.23
CA LYS A 21 12.39 -9.00 1.84
C LYS A 21 12.70 -7.52 2.02
N PHE A 22 13.24 -7.16 3.18
CA PHE A 22 13.82 -5.85 3.41
C PHE A 22 15.20 -6.05 4.06
N PRO A 23 16.29 -6.06 3.24
CA PRO A 23 17.63 -6.39 3.71
C PRO A 23 18.15 -5.49 4.82
N LYS A 24 17.76 -4.20 4.79
CA LYS A 24 18.18 -3.20 5.78
C LYS A 24 17.93 -3.61 7.23
N CYS A 25 16.90 -4.40 7.49
CA CYS A 25 16.53 -4.85 8.85
C CYS A 25 16.23 -6.36 8.92
N ASP A 26 16.83 -7.14 8.01
CA ASP A 26 16.76 -8.61 7.98
C ASP A 26 15.33 -9.18 7.95
N ILE A 27 14.38 -8.45 7.37
CA ILE A 27 13.01 -8.92 7.20
C ILE A 27 12.95 -9.88 6.01
N VAL A 28 12.41 -11.08 6.23
CA VAL A 28 11.97 -12.04 5.22
C VAL A 28 10.66 -12.64 5.68
N THR A 29 9.59 -12.44 4.91
CA THR A 29 8.25 -12.90 5.29
C THR A 29 7.39 -13.24 4.08
N THR A 30 6.34 -14.03 4.30
CA THR A 30 5.29 -14.25 3.30
C THR A 30 4.44 -12.99 3.16
N ALA A 31 4.10 -12.62 1.92
CA ALA A 31 3.15 -11.57 1.58
C ALA A 31 1.95 -12.16 0.82
N TYR A 32 0.77 -11.60 1.03
CA TYR A 32 -0.41 -11.84 0.20
C TYR A 32 -0.48 -10.77 -0.88
N LEU A 33 -0.85 -11.19 -2.09
CA LEU A 33 -0.93 -10.36 -3.28
C LEU A 33 -2.35 -10.37 -3.86
N GLY A 34 -2.53 -9.69 -4.99
CA GLY A 34 -3.80 -9.60 -5.68
C GLY A 34 -4.42 -10.97 -5.99
N LYS A 35 -5.72 -11.11 -5.73
CA LYS A 35 -6.49 -12.37 -5.95
C LYS A 35 -6.40 -12.92 -7.38
N ASN A 36 -6.09 -12.07 -8.35
CA ASN A 36 -5.91 -12.42 -9.76
C ASN A 36 -4.43 -12.38 -10.19
N GLY A 37 -3.49 -12.44 -9.22
CA GLY A 37 -2.05 -12.48 -9.46
C GLY A 37 -1.41 -11.10 -9.61
N VAL A 38 -0.46 -10.98 -10.52
CA VAL A 38 0.35 -9.77 -10.75
C VAL A 38 0.26 -9.31 -12.21
N THR A 39 0.61 -8.05 -12.49
CA THR A 39 0.53 -7.48 -13.85
C THR A 39 1.55 -6.37 -14.06
N THR A 40 2.04 -6.24 -15.30
CA THR A 40 2.82 -5.07 -15.75
C THR A 40 1.92 -3.94 -16.26
N ILE A 41 0.64 -4.23 -16.53
CA ILE A 41 -0.35 -3.26 -17.04
C ILE A 41 -1.52 -3.25 -16.06
N LYS A 42 -1.39 -2.42 -15.02
CA LYS A 42 -2.41 -2.27 -13.98
C LYS A 42 -3.66 -1.57 -14.53
N GLN A 43 -4.83 -2.13 -14.20
CA GLN A 43 -6.14 -1.54 -14.48
C GLN A 43 -6.98 -1.51 -13.19
N GLU A 44 -7.87 -0.52 -13.09
CA GLU A 44 -8.80 -0.45 -11.96
C GLU A 44 -9.70 -1.70 -11.94
N GLY A 45 -9.89 -2.27 -10.74
CA GLY A 45 -10.75 -3.43 -10.54
C GLY A 45 -10.20 -4.78 -11.04
N ASP A 46 -8.96 -4.84 -11.59
CA ASP A 46 -8.41 -6.09 -12.15
C ASP A 46 -8.03 -7.14 -11.10
N GLY A 47 -7.98 -6.77 -9.83
CA GLY A 47 -7.59 -7.66 -8.72
C GLY A 47 -6.14 -8.14 -8.75
N LYS A 48 -5.26 -7.42 -9.45
CA LYS A 48 -3.85 -7.77 -9.64
C LYS A 48 -2.91 -6.79 -8.95
N THR A 49 -1.81 -7.28 -8.40
CA THR A 49 -0.75 -6.44 -7.86
C THR A 49 0.17 -5.95 -8.99
N PRO A 50 0.46 -4.65 -9.08
CA PRO A 50 1.34 -4.13 -10.11
C PRO A 50 2.78 -4.60 -9.92
N LEU A 51 3.44 -4.98 -11.01
CA LEU A 51 4.89 -5.25 -11.08
C LEU A 51 5.64 -3.96 -11.38
N GLY A 52 6.81 -3.78 -10.79
CA GLY A 52 7.68 -2.64 -11.00
C GLY A 52 8.35 -2.14 -9.72
N GLU A 53 9.13 -1.09 -9.87
CA GLU A 53 9.73 -0.34 -8.76
C GLU A 53 8.92 0.92 -8.50
N PHE A 54 8.55 1.14 -7.24
CA PHE A 54 7.68 2.24 -6.82
C PHE A 54 8.26 2.98 -5.61
N GLU A 55 8.03 4.28 -5.54
CA GLU A 55 8.21 5.05 -4.32
C GLU A 55 7.13 4.68 -3.31
N LEU A 56 7.45 4.85 -2.03
CA LEU A 56 6.48 4.82 -0.95
C LEU A 56 5.98 6.24 -0.68
N GLY A 57 4.72 6.34 -0.36
CA GLY A 57 4.10 7.59 0.06
C GLY A 57 4.03 7.71 1.58
N PHE A 58 2.95 8.29 2.06
CA PHE A 58 2.71 8.46 3.48
C PHE A 58 2.20 7.16 4.14
N ILE A 59 2.24 7.17 5.46
CA ILE A 59 1.74 6.08 6.31
C ILE A 59 0.39 6.51 6.87
N LEU A 60 -0.59 5.62 6.85
CA LEU A 60 -1.85 5.77 7.58
C LEU A 60 -1.99 4.64 8.61
N GLY A 61 -2.80 4.86 9.63
CA GLY A 61 -3.12 3.83 10.61
C GLY A 61 -4.21 4.23 11.57
N MET A 62 -4.67 3.26 12.37
CA MET A 62 -5.77 3.46 13.33
C MET A 62 -5.33 4.14 14.64
N HIS A 63 -4.04 4.22 14.89
CA HIS A 63 -3.49 4.72 16.14
C HIS A 63 -3.09 6.19 16.07
N SER A 64 -3.24 6.93 17.17
CA SER A 64 -2.83 8.33 17.25
C SER A 64 -1.31 8.51 17.35
N ASN A 65 -0.62 7.55 17.96
CA ASN A 65 0.82 7.60 18.18
C ASN A 65 1.50 6.44 17.45
N ILE A 66 2.43 6.78 16.57
CA ILE A 66 3.37 5.82 15.99
C ILE A 66 4.76 6.07 16.57
N LEU A 67 5.46 4.98 16.80
CA LEU A 67 6.72 4.94 17.52
C LEU A 67 7.82 5.75 16.82
N ASN A 68 8.06 5.54 15.54
CA ASN A 68 9.10 6.27 14.79
C ASN A 68 8.86 6.09 13.29
N VAL A 69 8.66 7.19 12.57
CA VAL A 69 8.37 7.17 11.13
C VAL A 69 9.53 7.69 10.27
N ASN A 70 10.71 7.92 10.85
CA ASN A 70 11.94 8.27 10.15
C ASN A 70 11.77 9.33 9.03
N GLY A 71 10.97 10.35 9.28
CA GLY A 71 10.70 11.43 8.33
C GLY A 71 9.61 11.12 7.29
N VAL A 72 8.99 9.94 7.31
CA VAL A 72 7.81 9.66 6.50
C VAL A 72 6.58 10.26 7.17
N LYS A 73 5.71 10.92 6.39
CA LYS A 73 4.47 11.49 6.93
C LYS A 73 3.55 10.38 7.44
N TYR A 74 3.11 10.49 8.68
CA TYR A 74 2.05 9.64 9.25
C TYR A 74 0.78 10.43 9.48
N GLN A 75 -0.35 9.81 9.26
CA GLN A 75 -1.67 10.37 9.55
C GLN A 75 -2.59 9.28 10.12
N LYS A 76 -3.29 9.61 11.23
CA LYS A 76 -4.32 8.73 11.78
C LYS A 76 -5.52 8.70 10.84
N ILE A 77 -6.07 7.51 10.61
CA ILE A 77 -7.34 7.33 9.89
C ILE A 77 -8.49 7.85 10.76
N THR A 78 -9.35 8.65 10.16
CA THR A 78 -10.57 9.19 10.76
C THR A 78 -11.81 8.67 10.01
N GLU A 79 -12.98 8.86 10.59
CA GLU A 79 -14.27 8.50 9.99
C GLU A 79 -14.60 9.28 8.71
N ASN A 80 -13.89 10.38 8.45
CA ASN A 80 -14.13 11.23 7.27
C ASN A 80 -13.20 10.89 6.10
N MET A 81 -12.28 9.93 6.27
CA MET A 81 -11.26 9.63 5.26
C MET A 81 -11.70 8.52 4.31
N TYR A 82 -11.63 8.85 3.03
CA TYR A 82 -11.91 7.96 1.92
C TYR A 82 -10.76 7.95 0.92
N TRP A 83 -10.45 6.77 0.38
CA TRP A 83 -9.59 6.67 -0.80
C TRP A 83 -10.48 6.43 -2.03
N ILE A 84 -10.40 7.35 -3.00
CA ILE A 84 -11.30 7.32 -4.15
C ILE A 84 -10.77 6.35 -5.20
N ASP A 85 -11.54 5.31 -5.49
CA ASP A 85 -11.22 4.29 -6.49
C ASP A 85 -12.10 4.41 -7.76
N ASP A 86 -13.04 5.37 -7.79
CA ASP A 86 -13.84 5.68 -8.96
C ASP A 86 -12.98 6.34 -10.05
N PRO A 87 -12.80 5.70 -11.22
CA PRO A 87 -12.01 6.27 -12.30
C PRO A 87 -12.64 7.50 -12.97
N LYS A 88 -13.93 7.81 -12.69
CA LYS A 88 -14.61 8.98 -13.23
C LYS A 88 -14.46 10.22 -12.34
N SER A 89 -14.07 10.04 -11.09
CA SER A 89 -13.88 11.13 -10.14
C SER A 89 -12.61 11.94 -10.47
N LYS A 90 -12.69 13.26 -10.27
CA LYS A 90 -11.50 14.13 -10.29
C LYS A 90 -10.51 13.82 -9.15
N TYR A 91 -10.98 13.13 -8.11
CA TYR A 91 -10.18 12.67 -6.98
C TYR A 91 -9.71 11.22 -7.13
N SER A 92 -9.86 10.61 -8.31
CA SER A 92 -9.43 9.23 -8.57
C SER A 92 -8.00 8.98 -8.05
N ASN A 93 -7.83 7.87 -7.30
CA ASN A 93 -6.59 7.47 -6.65
C ASN A 93 -6.04 8.49 -5.63
N GLN A 94 -6.90 9.20 -4.93
CA GLN A 94 -6.51 10.17 -3.92
C GLN A 94 -7.22 9.91 -2.59
N LEU A 95 -6.51 10.22 -1.50
CA LEU A 95 -7.09 10.33 -0.17
C LEU A 95 -7.85 11.65 -0.07
N VAL A 96 -9.09 11.60 0.40
CA VAL A 96 -9.90 12.79 0.67
C VAL A 96 -10.49 12.74 2.08
N ASP A 97 -10.68 13.90 2.66
CA ASP A 97 -11.60 14.12 3.79
C ASP A 97 -12.92 14.66 3.23
N ILE A 98 -14.02 13.93 3.47
CA ILE A 98 -15.34 14.30 2.91
C ILE A 98 -15.88 15.64 3.43
N LEU A 99 -15.32 16.18 4.51
CA LEU A 99 -15.67 17.49 5.03
C LEU A 99 -14.97 18.64 4.25
N GLU A 100 -13.89 18.32 3.53
CA GLU A 100 -13.07 19.31 2.82
C GLU A 100 -13.35 19.38 1.31
N VAL A 101 -14.07 18.38 0.75
CA VAL A 101 -14.29 18.26 -0.68
C VAL A 101 -15.75 18.01 -1.03
N GLN A 102 -16.16 18.49 -2.20
CA GLN A 102 -17.46 18.13 -2.76
C GLN A 102 -17.37 16.76 -3.42
N LYS A 103 -18.20 15.82 -2.95
CA LYS A 103 -18.30 14.46 -3.49
C LYS A 103 -18.70 14.47 -4.98
N ASP A 104 -17.91 13.74 -5.80
CA ASP A 104 -18.17 13.52 -7.23
C ASP A 104 -17.97 12.06 -7.66
N TRP A 105 -17.84 11.14 -6.70
CA TRP A 105 -17.58 9.71 -6.94
C TRP A 105 -18.76 8.83 -6.54
N GLU A 106 -18.84 7.66 -7.18
CA GLU A 106 -19.79 6.59 -6.87
C GLU A 106 -19.15 5.45 -6.05
N SER A 107 -17.82 5.31 -6.14
CA SER A 107 -17.05 4.25 -5.47
C SER A 107 -15.84 4.83 -4.75
N ALA A 108 -15.62 4.38 -3.51
CA ALA A 108 -14.45 4.73 -2.69
C ALA A 108 -14.27 3.73 -1.55
N GLU A 109 -13.05 3.58 -1.05
CA GLU A 109 -12.77 2.87 0.18
C GLU A 109 -12.93 3.81 1.38
N HIS A 110 -13.91 3.54 2.26
CA HIS A 110 -14.01 4.19 3.56
C HIS A 110 -12.99 3.54 4.49
N LEU A 111 -11.87 4.20 4.72
CA LEU A 111 -10.69 3.56 5.31
C LEU A 111 -10.92 3.00 6.72
N ILE A 112 -11.78 3.64 7.52
CA ILE A 112 -12.08 3.20 8.89
C ILE A 112 -12.80 1.85 8.94
N ASP A 113 -13.44 1.41 7.85
CA ASP A 113 -14.17 0.14 7.78
C ASP A 113 -13.25 -1.09 7.66
N TYR A 114 -11.94 -0.87 7.54
CA TYR A 114 -10.92 -1.91 7.42
C TYR A 114 -9.94 -1.94 8.61
N PRO A 115 -10.43 -2.08 9.86
CA PRO A 115 -9.59 -1.87 11.05
C PRO A 115 -8.45 -2.89 11.19
N ILE A 116 -8.57 -4.08 10.59
CA ILE A 116 -7.52 -5.10 10.59
C ILE A 116 -6.49 -4.78 9.51
N GLN A 117 -6.94 -4.59 8.27
CA GLN A 117 -6.06 -4.38 7.12
C GLN A 117 -5.34 -3.03 7.22
N TYR A 118 -6.05 -1.99 7.63
CA TYR A 118 -5.54 -0.62 7.71
C TYR A 118 -5.16 -0.21 9.14
N GLU A 119 -4.95 -1.18 10.03
CA GLU A 119 -4.32 -0.90 11.33
C GLU A 119 -2.99 -0.17 11.12
N TYR A 120 -2.24 -0.59 10.08
CA TYR A 120 -1.11 0.13 9.48
C TYR A 120 -1.12 -0.07 7.98
N LEU A 121 -0.97 1.01 7.23
CA LEU A 121 -0.77 0.95 5.79
C LEU A 121 0.28 1.98 5.33
N ILE A 122 0.96 1.64 4.25
CA ILE A 122 1.93 2.49 3.56
C ILE A 122 1.48 2.58 2.10
N GLU A 123 1.36 3.79 1.59
CA GLU A 123 1.02 4.02 0.18
C GLU A 123 2.14 3.51 -0.73
N ILE A 124 1.80 2.71 -1.75
CA ILE A 124 2.66 2.34 -2.87
C ILE A 124 2.26 3.21 -4.07
N LYS A 125 3.14 4.11 -4.50
CA LYS A 125 2.86 5.05 -5.60
C LYS A 125 2.94 4.37 -6.97
N SER A 126 2.07 3.40 -7.21
CA SER A 126 2.00 2.68 -8.50
C SER A 126 1.37 3.50 -9.62
N ASN A 127 0.58 4.51 -9.28
CA ASN A 127 -0.05 5.45 -10.20
C ASN A 127 0.13 6.90 -9.70
N PRO A 128 1.39 7.42 -9.68
CA PRO A 128 1.70 8.69 -9.01
C PRO A 128 1.10 9.92 -9.70
N LYS A 129 0.64 9.78 -10.95
CA LYS A 129 -0.03 10.84 -11.71
C LYS A 129 -1.55 10.77 -11.62
N ASN A 130 -2.10 9.84 -10.83
CA ASN A 130 -3.54 9.60 -10.65
C ASN A 130 -4.28 9.45 -11.99
N ILE A 131 -3.65 8.74 -12.95
CA ILE A 131 -4.25 8.49 -14.26
C ILE A 131 -5.47 7.61 -14.07
N GLN A 132 -6.63 8.08 -14.50
CA GLN A 132 -7.90 7.38 -14.39
C GLN A 132 -7.85 5.99 -15.03
N GLY A 133 -8.38 4.99 -14.33
CA GLY A 133 -8.40 3.59 -14.78
C GLY A 133 -7.07 2.84 -14.69
N LYS A 134 -5.97 3.46 -14.25
CA LYS A 134 -4.65 2.82 -14.10
C LYS A 134 -4.40 2.24 -12.70
N GLY A 135 -5.45 2.04 -11.94
CA GLY A 135 -5.42 1.50 -10.59
C GLY A 135 -5.36 2.57 -9.51
N SER A 136 -5.93 2.24 -8.37
CA SER A 136 -6.03 3.08 -7.19
C SER A 136 -5.85 2.26 -5.92
N ALA A 137 -5.61 2.92 -4.79
CA ALA A 137 -5.55 2.30 -3.47
C ALA A 137 -4.57 1.10 -3.40
N ILE A 138 -3.39 1.23 -3.99
CA ILE A 138 -2.35 0.19 -3.88
C ILE A 138 -1.50 0.48 -2.66
N PHE A 139 -1.61 -0.38 -1.66
CA PHE A 139 -0.97 -0.24 -0.36
C PHE A 139 -0.13 -1.46 0.01
N LEU A 140 0.83 -1.24 0.89
CA LEU A 140 1.44 -2.26 1.73
C LEU A 140 0.74 -2.17 3.09
N HIS A 141 0.02 -3.22 3.52
CA HIS A 141 -0.84 -3.17 4.71
C HIS A 141 -0.85 -4.47 5.52
N CYS A 142 -1.55 -4.48 6.65
CA CYS A 142 -1.71 -5.67 7.49
C CYS A 142 -2.58 -6.72 6.80
N THR A 143 -2.18 -7.98 6.88
CA THR A 143 -2.96 -9.08 6.31
C THR A 143 -4.14 -9.51 7.19
N ASN A 144 -5.23 -9.91 6.56
CA ASN A 144 -6.31 -10.69 7.15
C ASN A 144 -6.24 -12.17 6.74
N ASN A 145 -5.05 -12.63 6.29
CA ASN A 145 -4.77 -13.99 5.78
C ASN A 145 -5.53 -14.37 4.50
N LYS A 146 -5.89 -13.38 3.69
CA LYS A 146 -6.56 -13.56 2.40
C LYS A 146 -5.82 -12.80 1.29
N PRO A 147 -5.96 -13.23 0.02
CA PRO A 147 -5.53 -12.43 -1.12
C PRO A 147 -6.18 -11.05 -1.13
N THR A 148 -5.49 -10.08 -1.71
CA THR A 148 -5.93 -8.68 -1.78
C THR A 148 -6.66 -8.35 -3.10
N ALA A 149 -7.14 -7.13 -3.23
CA ALA A 149 -7.65 -6.61 -4.51
C ALA A 149 -6.54 -6.03 -5.42
N GLY A 150 -5.27 -6.06 -4.96
CA GLY A 150 -4.11 -5.56 -5.69
C GLY A 150 -2.97 -5.08 -4.78
N CYS A 151 -3.24 -4.90 -3.49
CA CYS A 151 -2.27 -4.53 -2.48
C CYS A 151 -1.25 -5.64 -2.19
N VAL A 152 -0.24 -5.30 -1.41
CA VAL A 152 0.68 -6.22 -0.76
C VAL A 152 0.34 -6.27 0.73
N ALA A 153 0.07 -7.44 1.30
CA ALA A 153 -0.29 -7.56 2.70
C ALA A 153 0.64 -8.49 3.46
N VAL A 154 1.10 -8.07 4.63
CA VAL A 154 1.99 -8.84 5.51
C VAL A 154 1.47 -8.81 6.95
N ASN A 155 2.06 -9.64 7.82
CA ASN A 155 1.70 -9.67 9.23
C ASN A 155 1.90 -8.31 9.89
N LYS A 156 1.04 -7.97 10.87
CA LYS A 156 1.06 -6.70 11.60
C LYS A 156 2.41 -6.39 12.25
N ASP A 157 3.06 -7.37 12.86
CA ASP A 157 4.35 -7.14 13.51
C ASP A 157 5.46 -6.83 12.50
N ILE A 158 5.35 -7.39 11.29
CA ILE A 158 6.21 -7.02 10.17
C ILE A 158 5.91 -5.59 9.69
N MET A 159 4.63 -5.21 9.60
CA MET A 159 4.27 -3.82 9.25
C MET A 159 4.89 -2.81 10.21
N LYS A 160 4.84 -3.07 11.53
CA LYS A 160 5.50 -2.22 12.52
C LYS A 160 7.00 -2.09 12.27
N LYS A 161 7.68 -3.23 12.06
CA LYS A 161 9.13 -3.24 11.77
C LYS A 161 9.45 -2.49 10.47
N LEU A 162 8.63 -2.62 9.44
CA LEU A 162 8.80 -1.88 8.19
C LEU A 162 8.69 -0.38 8.45
N ILE A 163 7.63 0.08 9.14
CA ILE A 163 7.39 1.50 9.46
C ILE A 163 8.58 2.09 10.24
N GLU A 164 9.13 1.37 11.20
CA GLU A 164 10.28 1.80 12.00
C GLU A 164 11.60 1.89 11.20
N ASN A 165 11.68 1.27 10.03
CA ASN A 165 12.92 1.14 9.26
C ASN A 165 12.89 1.81 7.88
N ILE A 166 11.72 2.12 7.31
CA ILE A 166 11.62 2.90 6.08
C ILE A 166 11.96 4.38 6.32
N ASN A 167 12.30 5.08 5.26
CA ASN A 167 12.48 6.52 5.23
C ASN A 167 11.96 7.06 3.87
N PRO A 168 11.95 8.38 3.62
CA PRO A 168 11.42 8.95 2.38
C PRO A 168 12.08 8.48 1.09
N ASN A 169 13.30 7.90 1.17
CA ASN A 169 14.02 7.36 0.01
C ASN A 169 13.84 5.85 -0.16
N THR A 170 13.09 5.18 0.73
CA THR A 170 12.81 3.75 0.61
C THR A 170 11.88 3.50 -0.57
N LYS A 171 12.23 2.54 -1.40
CA LYS A 171 11.40 2.07 -2.52
C LYS A 171 10.92 0.66 -2.28
N ILE A 172 9.89 0.25 -3.02
CA ILE A 172 9.43 -1.13 -3.10
C ILE A 172 9.53 -1.61 -4.55
N GLU A 173 10.06 -2.81 -4.75
CA GLU A 173 10.15 -3.46 -6.05
C GLU A 173 9.38 -4.78 -6.02
N ILE A 174 8.40 -4.91 -6.89
CA ILE A 174 7.53 -6.08 -7.00
C ILE A 174 7.89 -6.82 -8.29
N ILE A 175 8.37 -8.05 -8.16
CA ILE A 175 8.99 -8.82 -9.24
C ILE A 175 8.28 -10.17 -9.35
N LYS A 176 7.98 -10.60 -10.57
CA LYS A 176 7.56 -11.97 -10.85
C LYS A 176 8.81 -12.81 -11.08
N LYS A 177 8.94 -13.89 -10.30
CA LYS A 177 9.97 -14.92 -10.55
C LYS A 177 9.45 -15.95 -11.54
#